data_78ab2a22ff4e45e56614440df5e1f8de
#
_entry.id   78ab2a22ff4e45e56614440df5e1f8de
#
_cell.length_a   1.000
_cell.length_b   1.000
_cell.length_c   1.000
_cell.angle_alpha   90.00
_cell.angle_beta   90.00
_cell.angle_gamma   90.00
#
_symmetry.space_group_name_H-M   'P 1'
#
loop_
_entity.id
_entity.type
_entity.pdbx_description
1 polymer ?
#
loop_
_entity_poly.entity_id
_entity_poly.type
_entity_poly.pdbx_seq_one_letter_code
_entity_poly.pdbx_strand_id
1 'polypeptide(L)'
;MNPGEIVSTCRYCGYTAVVGADEPFQLEHSLILNNNNAASVENALHDWMREGFMKPGDLAKKSKILSLEVRYLPFWLVPIEAASTYEGVLERISPPSPRKGVINRDYDWLVLGRKGAQFPTRDYTVPDTGKIPFDFKRIDAGAKFLNSEMTSEEAVQHAREEVDVNQRFLAKQEIDQITSFNTNFKVNKPTYIHAPIWFITYEYKGRSYNALLDGSSGMVLRADIPQTDFKMI
;
A
#
# COMPACT_ATOMS: atom_id res chain seq x y z
N MET A 1 -18.96 -4.78 13.73
CA MET A 1 -17.48 -4.74 13.84
C MET A 1 -16.95 -6.14 13.72
N ASN A 2 -15.89 -6.33 12.95
CA ASN A 2 -15.19 -7.61 12.93
C ASN A 2 -14.24 -7.70 14.14
N PRO A 3 -13.88 -8.91 14.61
CA PRO A 3 -12.89 -9.06 15.67
C PRO A 3 -11.58 -8.35 15.32
N GLY A 4 -11.03 -7.58 16.27
CA GLY A 4 -9.78 -6.84 16.10
C GLY A 4 -9.92 -5.42 15.52
N GLU A 5 -11.07 -5.01 15.01
CA GLU A 5 -11.29 -3.64 14.54
C GLU A 5 -11.36 -2.67 15.72
N ILE A 6 -10.47 -1.66 15.73
CA ILE A 6 -10.38 -0.65 16.79
C ILE A 6 -10.79 0.76 16.31
N VAL A 7 -10.88 0.96 14.99
CA VAL A 7 -11.53 2.14 14.41
C VAL A 7 -12.87 1.71 13.82
N SER A 8 -13.94 2.39 14.19
CA SER A 8 -15.29 2.06 13.72
C SER A 8 -15.91 3.25 13.02
N THR A 9 -16.57 2.98 11.90
CA THR A 9 -17.31 3.98 11.13
C THR A 9 -18.78 3.65 11.15
N CYS A 10 -19.60 4.60 11.59
CA CYS A 10 -21.05 4.46 11.65
C CYS A 10 -21.66 4.41 10.24
N ARG A 11 -22.41 3.36 9.93
CA ARG A 11 -23.04 3.17 8.61
C ARG A 11 -24.16 4.18 8.30
N TYR A 12 -24.69 4.86 9.30
CA TYR A 12 -25.78 5.82 9.10
C TYR A 12 -25.30 7.24 8.88
N CYS A 13 -24.33 7.72 9.68
CA CYS A 13 -23.88 9.11 9.65
C CYS A 13 -22.43 9.31 9.24
N GLY A 14 -21.68 8.22 8.98
CA GLY A 14 -20.27 8.30 8.61
C GLY A 14 -19.33 8.69 9.76
N TYR A 15 -19.84 8.88 10.98
CA TYR A 15 -19.02 9.19 12.14
C TYR A 15 -17.99 8.10 12.37
N THR A 16 -16.71 8.49 12.45
CA THR A 16 -15.58 7.57 12.61
C THR A 16 -14.85 7.89 13.91
N ALA A 17 -14.67 6.89 14.75
CA ALA A 17 -14.04 7.02 16.05
C ALA A 17 -13.19 5.79 16.40
N VAL A 18 -12.24 5.97 17.31
CA VAL A 18 -11.49 4.89 17.95
C VAL A 18 -12.36 4.27 19.04
N VAL A 19 -12.47 2.95 19.05
CA VAL A 19 -13.28 2.20 20.00
C VAL A 19 -12.51 2.07 21.32
N GLY A 20 -13.16 2.44 22.43
CA GLY A 20 -12.55 2.38 23.77
C GLY A 20 -11.66 3.58 24.11
N ALA A 21 -11.65 4.63 23.31
CA ALA A 21 -11.04 5.89 23.71
C ALA A 21 -11.85 6.57 24.82
N ASP A 22 -11.17 7.12 25.83
CA ASP A 22 -11.80 7.78 26.97
C ASP A 22 -12.59 9.04 26.57
N GLU A 23 -12.22 9.67 25.45
CA GLU A 23 -12.95 10.78 24.85
C GLU A 23 -13.33 10.46 23.39
N PRO A 24 -14.55 10.85 22.94
CA PRO A 24 -14.97 10.69 21.55
C PRO A 24 -14.13 11.58 20.65
N PHE A 25 -13.16 11.03 20.00
CA PHE A 25 -12.32 11.71 19.02
C PHE A 25 -12.85 11.43 17.61
N GLN A 26 -13.31 12.47 16.91
CA GLN A 26 -13.71 12.36 15.52
C GLN A 26 -12.47 12.34 14.63
N LEU A 27 -12.25 11.23 13.95
CA LEU A 27 -11.21 11.12 12.94
C LEU A 27 -11.65 11.82 11.64
N GLU A 28 -10.74 12.59 11.06
CA GLU A 28 -10.87 13.04 9.69
C GLU A 28 -10.77 11.85 8.77
N HIS A 29 -11.86 11.55 8.06
CA HIS A 29 -12.00 10.35 7.28
C HIS A 29 -12.31 10.68 5.82
N SER A 30 -11.50 10.18 4.91
CA SER A 30 -11.64 10.37 3.47
C SER A 30 -11.96 9.04 2.77
N LEU A 31 -12.65 9.15 1.65
CA LEU A 31 -12.99 8.04 0.77
C LEU A 31 -12.41 8.32 -0.63
N ILE A 32 -11.76 7.32 -1.21
CA ILE A 32 -11.40 7.29 -2.63
C ILE A 32 -12.50 6.54 -3.37
N LEU A 33 -12.97 7.12 -4.47
CA LEU A 33 -14.05 6.53 -5.25
C LEU A 33 -13.54 5.38 -6.13
N ASN A 34 -14.35 4.33 -6.24
CA ASN A 34 -14.15 3.30 -7.25
C ASN A 34 -14.69 3.82 -8.61
N ASN A 35 -13.80 3.94 -9.58
CA ASN A 35 -14.13 4.39 -10.95
C ASN A 35 -14.21 3.22 -11.93
N ASN A 36 -14.01 1.99 -11.44
CA ASN A 36 -13.94 0.79 -12.27
C ASN A 36 -15.08 -0.18 -11.95
N ASN A 37 -15.57 -0.84 -12.97
CA ASN A 37 -16.53 -1.94 -12.85
C ASN A 37 -15.85 -3.28 -13.18
N ALA A 38 -16.57 -4.39 -13.01
CA ALA A 38 -16.05 -5.72 -13.25
C ALA A 38 -15.45 -5.88 -14.67
N ALA A 39 -16.11 -5.34 -15.68
CA ALA A 39 -15.66 -5.46 -17.07
C ALA A 39 -14.37 -4.66 -17.34
N SER A 40 -14.24 -3.43 -16.80
CA SER A 40 -13.01 -2.64 -16.95
C SER A 40 -11.84 -3.27 -16.20
N VAL A 41 -12.08 -3.85 -15.03
CA VAL A 41 -11.08 -4.57 -14.21
C VAL A 41 -10.59 -5.83 -14.93
N GLU A 42 -11.49 -6.61 -15.51
CA GLU A 42 -11.14 -7.79 -16.31
C GLU A 42 -10.28 -7.41 -17.51
N ASN A 43 -10.66 -6.35 -18.25
CA ASN A 43 -9.88 -5.85 -19.38
C ASN A 43 -8.47 -5.39 -18.93
N ALA A 44 -8.38 -4.60 -17.87
CA ALA A 44 -7.09 -4.14 -17.33
C ALA A 44 -6.16 -5.30 -16.93
N LEU A 45 -6.73 -6.35 -16.32
CA LEU A 45 -5.96 -7.54 -15.99
C LEU A 45 -5.51 -8.30 -17.24
N HIS A 46 -6.37 -8.44 -18.25
CA HIS A 46 -6.01 -9.08 -19.51
C HIS A 46 -4.93 -8.29 -20.26
N ASP A 47 -4.99 -6.97 -20.27
CA ASP A 47 -3.95 -6.12 -20.86
C ASP A 47 -2.63 -6.30 -20.12
N TRP A 48 -2.66 -6.27 -18.79
CA TRP A 48 -1.48 -6.58 -17.97
C TRP A 48 -0.90 -7.98 -18.28
N MET A 49 -1.75 -8.99 -18.51
CA MET A 49 -1.30 -10.35 -18.86
C MET A 49 -0.61 -10.43 -20.23
N ARG A 50 -0.93 -9.52 -21.15
CA ARG A 50 -0.31 -9.46 -22.51
C ARG A 50 1.05 -8.80 -22.49
N GLU A 51 1.30 -7.92 -21.51
CA GLU A 51 2.52 -7.11 -21.44
C GLU A 51 3.63 -7.82 -20.65
N GLY A 52 4.89 -7.59 -21.09
CA GLY A 52 6.10 -8.03 -20.40
C GLY A 52 6.56 -9.45 -20.77
N PHE A 53 7.87 -9.63 -20.80
CA PHE A 53 8.54 -10.83 -21.29
C PHE A 53 8.62 -11.99 -20.27
N MET A 54 8.37 -11.73 -18.99
CA MET A 54 8.44 -12.74 -17.93
C MET A 54 7.16 -13.55 -17.75
N LYS A 55 6.14 -13.25 -18.54
CA LYS A 55 4.82 -13.91 -18.49
C LYS A 55 4.72 -14.95 -19.63
N PRO A 56 3.96 -16.05 -19.42
CA PRO A 56 3.63 -16.96 -20.51
C PRO A 56 2.92 -16.23 -21.65
N GLY A 57 3.37 -16.40 -22.90
CA GLY A 57 2.82 -15.67 -24.03
C GLY A 57 1.34 -16.00 -24.35
N ASP A 58 0.81 -17.09 -23.77
CA ASP A 58 -0.59 -17.50 -23.87
C ASP A 58 -1.40 -17.18 -22.60
N LEU A 59 -0.81 -16.46 -21.62
CA LEU A 59 -1.43 -16.18 -20.31
C LEU A 59 -2.80 -15.53 -20.48
N ALA A 60 -2.88 -14.39 -21.15
CA ALA A 60 -4.15 -13.67 -21.36
C ALA A 60 -5.19 -14.50 -22.11
N LYS A 61 -4.73 -15.36 -23.06
CA LYS A 61 -5.62 -16.15 -23.89
C LYS A 61 -6.21 -17.38 -23.17
N LYS A 62 -5.44 -17.94 -22.21
CA LYS A 62 -5.80 -19.18 -21.50
C LYS A 62 -6.23 -18.96 -20.06
N SER A 63 -6.09 -17.76 -19.55
CA SER A 63 -6.59 -17.44 -18.22
C SER A 63 -8.09 -17.30 -18.18
N LYS A 64 -8.67 -17.70 -17.05
CA LYS A 64 -10.09 -17.56 -16.76
C LYS A 64 -10.24 -16.84 -15.43
N ILE A 65 -11.00 -15.76 -15.40
CA ILE A 65 -11.33 -15.08 -14.14
C ILE A 65 -12.29 -15.97 -13.35
N LEU A 66 -11.95 -16.26 -12.11
CA LEU A 66 -12.76 -17.05 -11.19
C LEU A 66 -13.58 -16.17 -10.26
N SER A 67 -13.01 -15.07 -9.77
CA SER A 67 -13.71 -14.14 -8.90
C SER A 67 -13.17 -12.72 -9.03
N LEU A 68 -14.06 -11.76 -8.85
CA LEU A 68 -13.80 -10.33 -8.77
C LEU A 68 -14.51 -9.81 -7.53
N GLU A 69 -13.79 -9.20 -6.61
CA GLU A 69 -14.35 -8.66 -5.38
C GLU A 69 -13.73 -7.31 -5.08
N VAL A 70 -14.54 -6.26 -4.95
CA VAL A 70 -14.07 -4.96 -4.48
C VAL A 70 -14.14 -4.89 -2.96
N ARG A 71 -13.05 -4.44 -2.34
CA ARG A 71 -12.94 -4.20 -0.91
C ARG A 71 -12.45 -2.78 -0.67
N TYR A 72 -13.11 -2.06 0.22
CA TYR A 72 -12.61 -0.79 0.72
C TYR A 72 -11.69 -1.07 1.89
N LEU A 73 -10.39 -0.86 1.65
CA LEU A 73 -9.35 -1.07 2.65
C LEU A 73 -9.06 0.20 3.42
N PRO A 74 -8.86 0.10 4.75
CA PRO A 74 -8.46 1.23 5.57
C PRO A 74 -6.95 1.49 5.43
N PHE A 75 -6.59 2.74 5.24
CA PHE A 75 -5.21 3.22 5.22
C PHE A 75 -5.04 4.43 6.13
N TRP A 76 -3.84 4.56 6.67
CA TRP A 76 -3.34 5.77 7.27
C TRP A 76 -2.30 6.40 6.36
N LEU A 77 -2.54 7.62 5.91
CA LEU A 77 -1.56 8.44 5.23
C LEU A 77 -0.87 9.30 6.27
N VAL A 78 0.43 9.07 6.46
CA VAL A 78 1.24 9.69 7.51
C VAL A 78 2.26 10.62 6.86
N PRO A 79 2.04 11.95 6.91
CA PRO A 79 3.03 12.91 6.44
C PRO A 79 4.22 12.95 7.40
N ILE A 80 5.42 12.63 6.93
CA ILE A 80 6.66 12.53 7.70
C ILE A 80 7.78 13.29 7.01
N GLU A 81 8.36 14.27 7.72
CA GLU A 81 9.65 14.86 7.39
C GLU A 81 10.73 14.08 8.14
N ALA A 82 11.70 13.50 7.41
CA ALA A 82 12.78 12.71 7.98
C ALA A 82 14.14 13.36 7.65
N ALA A 83 14.90 13.65 8.70
CA ALA A 83 16.25 14.19 8.60
C ALA A 83 17.24 13.20 9.23
N SER A 84 18.02 12.50 8.41
CA SER A 84 18.98 11.50 8.85
C SER A 84 20.41 12.01 8.70
N THR A 85 21.24 11.72 9.70
CA THR A 85 22.69 11.88 9.61
C THR A 85 23.32 10.50 9.62
N TYR A 86 24.34 10.29 8.79
CA TYR A 86 25.07 9.04 8.75
C TYR A 86 26.58 9.25 8.68
N GLU A 87 27.30 8.29 9.23
CA GLU A 87 28.74 8.12 9.06
C GLU A 87 29.00 6.68 8.63
N GLY A 88 30.04 6.49 7.83
CA GLY A 88 30.39 5.16 7.36
C GLY A 88 31.64 5.14 6.49
N VAL A 89 31.85 4.03 5.82
CA VAL A 89 32.99 3.78 4.96
C VAL A 89 32.51 3.41 3.55
N LEU A 90 33.13 4.04 2.57
CA LEU A 90 33.00 3.66 1.15
C LEU A 90 34.14 2.69 0.84
N GLU A 91 33.81 1.38 0.80
CA GLU A 91 34.79 0.31 0.61
C GLU A 91 35.05 -0.04 -0.85
N ARG A 92 34.09 0.30 -1.76
CA ARG A 92 34.19 0.05 -3.21
C ARG A 92 35.26 0.89 -3.92
N ILE A 93 36.01 1.71 -3.19
CA ILE A 93 37.19 2.45 -3.67
C ILE A 93 38.44 2.02 -2.89
N SER A 94 39.62 2.16 -3.50
CA SER A 94 40.90 1.84 -2.84
C SER A 94 41.78 3.08 -2.77
N PRO A 95 42.24 3.49 -1.56
CA PRO A 95 41.91 2.93 -0.24
C PRO A 95 40.46 3.25 0.18
N PRO A 96 39.86 2.46 1.09
CA PRO A 96 38.55 2.77 1.66
C PRO A 96 38.50 4.15 2.28
N SER A 97 37.41 4.89 2.07
CA SER A 97 37.28 6.29 2.49
C SER A 97 36.14 6.49 3.48
N PRO A 98 36.40 7.13 4.64
CA PRO A 98 35.33 7.52 5.54
C PRO A 98 34.45 8.58 4.89
N ARG A 99 33.16 8.47 5.11
CA ARG A 99 32.13 9.38 4.60
C ARG A 99 31.13 9.75 5.68
N LYS A 100 30.63 10.97 5.58
CA LYS A 100 29.52 11.48 6.40
C LYS A 100 28.54 12.18 5.47
N GLY A 101 27.26 12.09 5.80
CA GLY A 101 26.24 12.76 5.00
C GLY A 101 24.96 13.00 5.77
N VAL A 102 24.06 13.72 5.10
CA VAL A 102 22.73 14.06 5.58
C VAL A 102 21.72 13.70 4.50
N ILE A 103 20.59 13.11 4.88
CA ILE A 103 19.48 12.81 4.00
C ILE A 103 18.25 13.48 4.57
N ASN A 104 17.70 14.45 3.84
CA ASN A 104 16.45 15.11 4.18
C ASN A 104 15.41 14.71 3.16
N ARG A 105 14.28 14.15 3.60
CA ARG A 105 13.19 13.71 2.75
C ARG A 105 11.85 13.93 3.43
N ASP A 106 10.88 14.33 2.61
CA ASP A 106 9.48 14.39 2.99
C ASP A 106 8.75 13.21 2.37
N TYR A 107 7.85 12.60 3.15
CA TYR A 107 7.10 11.43 2.75
C TYR A 107 5.62 11.60 3.10
N ASP A 108 4.76 11.18 2.21
CA ASP A 108 3.38 10.81 2.49
C ASP A 108 3.33 9.29 2.62
N TRP A 109 3.65 8.79 3.84
CA TRP A 109 3.84 7.37 4.06
C TRP A 109 2.52 6.65 4.29
N LEU A 110 2.22 5.70 3.42
CA LEU A 110 0.99 4.93 3.48
C LEU A 110 1.17 3.67 4.33
N VAL A 111 0.30 3.50 5.32
CA VAL A 111 0.24 2.34 6.21
C VAL A 111 -1.11 1.66 6.06
N LEU A 112 -1.12 0.36 5.76
CA LEU A 112 -2.36 -0.42 5.75
C LEU A 112 -2.90 -0.57 7.17
N GLY A 113 -4.15 -0.18 7.41
CA GLY A 113 -4.81 -0.28 8.71
C GLY A 113 -5.20 -1.70 9.15
N ARG A 114 -4.66 -2.76 8.52
CA ARG A 114 -5.00 -4.17 8.80
C ARG A 114 -3.77 -4.95 9.24
N LYS A 115 -3.78 -5.49 10.47
CA LYS A 115 -2.72 -6.32 11.02
C LYS A 115 -2.68 -7.69 10.32
N GLY A 116 -1.48 -8.14 9.97
CA GLY A 116 -1.28 -9.43 9.31
C GLY A 116 -1.70 -9.52 7.84
N ALA A 117 -2.34 -8.51 7.28
CA ALA A 117 -2.63 -8.46 5.86
C ALA A 117 -1.42 -7.96 5.06
N GLN A 118 -1.15 -8.62 3.93
CA GLN A 118 -0.11 -8.17 3.00
C GLN A 118 -0.73 -7.34 1.88
N PHE A 119 -0.25 -6.11 1.74
CA PHE A 119 -0.63 -5.21 0.65
C PHE A 119 0.61 -4.46 0.16
N PRO A 120 0.77 -4.25 -1.15
CA PRO A 120 1.93 -3.56 -1.72
C PRO A 120 1.79 -2.03 -1.54
N THR A 121 1.90 -1.53 -0.31
CA THR A 121 1.73 -0.11 0.02
C THR A 121 2.71 0.80 -0.72
N ARG A 122 3.84 0.26 -1.16
CA ARG A 122 4.85 1.03 -1.92
C ARG A 122 4.52 1.14 -3.40
N ASP A 123 3.68 0.25 -3.92
CA ASP A 123 3.21 0.26 -5.32
C ASP A 123 1.88 1.01 -5.47
N TYR A 124 1.24 1.38 -4.36
CA TYR A 124 -0.02 2.11 -4.34
C TYR A 124 0.21 3.58 -4.00
N THR A 125 -0.21 4.47 -4.89
CA THR A 125 -0.20 5.91 -4.65
C THR A 125 -1.62 6.39 -4.40
N VAL A 126 -1.83 7.04 -3.25
CA VAL A 126 -3.10 7.69 -2.97
C VAL A 126 -3.28 8.85 -3.95
N PRO A 127 -4.36 8.89 -4.74
CA PRO A 127 -4.56 9.96 -5.71
C PRO A 127 -4.74 11.32 -4.99
N ASP A 128 -4.10 12.37 -5.49
CA ASP A 128 -4.25 13.73 -4.98
C ASP A 128 -5.66 14.28 -5.22
N THR A 129 -6.23 13.90 -6.36
CA THR A 129 -7.60 14.27 -6.76
C THR A 129 -8.54 13.08 -6.56
N GLY A 130 -9.82 13.36 -6.26
CA GLY A 130 -10.83 12.30 -6.09
C GLY A 130 -10.99 11.78 -4.67
N LYS A 131 -10.24 12.31 -3.70
CA LYS A 131 -10.56 12.14 -2.28
C LYS A 131 -11.78 12.98 -1.93
N ILE A 132 -12.77 12.36 -1.33
CA ILE A 132 -13.97 13.03 -0.82
C ILE A 132 -14.11 12.78 0.69
N PRO A 133 -14.84 13.62 1.45
CA PRO A 133 -15.25 13.26 2.80
C PRO A 133 -15.99 11.92 2.77
N PHE A 134 -15.76 11.11 3.79
CA PHE A 134 -16.33 9.77 3.85
C PHE A 134 -17.87 9.79 3.81
N ASP A 135 -18.45 9.02 2.89
CA ASP A 135 -19.88 8.81 2.76
C ASP A 135 -20.18 7.36 2.32
N PHE A 136 -20.87 6.60 3.17
CA PHE A 136 -21.28 5.22 2.85
C PHE A 136 -22.14 5.08 1.60
N LYS A 137 -22.88 6.13 1.22
CA LYS A 137 -23.71 6.12 -0.01
C LYS A 137 -22.87 6.06 -1.29
N ARG A 138 -21.58 6.34 -1.19
CA ARG A 138 -20.63 6.31 -2.31
C ARG A 138 -19.87 4.98 -2.42
N ILE A 139 -20.11 4.05 -1.49
CA ILE A 139 -19.53 2.71 -1.52
C ILE A 139 -20.38 1.82 -2.43
N ASP A 140 -19.71 1.06 -3.28
CA ASP A 140 -20.38 0.16 -4.23
C ASP A 140 -21.24 -0.88 -3.52
N ALA A 141 -22.42 -1.16 -4.09
CA ALA A 141 -23.29 -2.21 -3.60
C ALA A 141 -22.58 -3.58 -3.68
N GLY A 142 -22.54 -4.30 -2.56
CA GLY A 142 -21.85 -5.60 -2.46
C GLY A 142 -20.36 -5.53 -2.17
N ALA A 143 -19.75 -4.34 -2.14
CA ALA A 143 -18.37 -4.19 -1.72
C ALA A 143 -18.19 -4.54 -0.23
N LYS A 144 -17.07 -5.16 0.11
CA LYS A 144 -16.68 -5.35 1.51
C LYS A 144 -16.03 -4.08 2.04
N PHE A 145 -16.49 -3.63 3.18
CA PHE A 145 -15.91 -2.50 3.90
C PHE A 145 -15.19 -3.00 5.15
N LEU A 146 -13.90 -2.69 5.27
CA LEU A 146 -13.05 -3.13 6.37
C LEU A 146 -12.60 -1.92 7.18
N ASN A 147 -12.80 -1.94 8.50
CA ASN A 147 -12.28 -0.91 9.39
C ASN A 147 -10.83 -1.20 9.80
N SER A 148 -10.15 -0.20 10.37
CA SER A 148 -8.77 -0.35 10.85
C SER A 148 -8.69 -1.20 12.13
N GLU A 149 -7.63 -1.99 12.21
CA GLU A 149 -7.19 -2.76 13.38
C GLU A 149 -6.05 -2.06 14.13
N MET A 150 -5.70 -0.83 13.72
CA MET A 150 -4.67 -0.01 14.38
C MET A 150 -5.12 1.43 14.53
N THR A 151 -4.60 2.09 15.56
CA THR A 151 -4.80 3.51 15.82
C THR A 151 -3.91 4.38 14.92
N SER A 152 -4.11 5.70 14.97
CA SER A 152 -3.22 6.66 14.31
C SER A 152 -1.80 6.63 14.89
N GLU A 153 -1.68 6.42 16.21
CA GLU A 153 -0.40 6.34 16.91
C GLU A 153 0.38 5.10 16.49
N GLU A 154 -0.27 3.93 16.41
CA GLU A 154 0.33 2.70 15.90
C GLU A 154 0.78 2.87 14.43
N ALA A 155 -0.06 3.51 13.60
CA ALA A 155 0.28 3.78 12.20
C ALA A 155 1.48 4.73 12.06
N VAL A 156 1.58 5.77 12.91
CA VAL A 156 2.73 6.68 12.96
C VAL A 156 4.00 5.91 13.37
N GLN A 157 3.91 5.02 14.35
CA GLN A 157 5.05 4.21 14.75
C GLN A 157 5.54 3.30 13.62
N HIS A 158 4.63 2.60 12.95
CA HIS A 158 4.95 1.80 11.76
C HIS A 158 5.60 2.64 10.65
N ALA A 159 5.03 3.81 10.37
CA ALA A 159 5.57 4.70 9.36
C ALA A 159 7.00 5.15 9.69
N ARG A 160 7.30 5.50 10.95
CA ARG A 160 8.66 5.85 11.39
C ARG A 160 9.64 4.71 11.19
N GLU A 161 9.28 3.49 11.56
CA GLU A 161 10.13 2.30 11.41
C GLU A 161 10.45 2.03 9.94
N GLU A 162 9.44 2.06 9.09
CA GLU A 162 9.62 1.82 7.65
C GLU A 162 10.41 2.97 6.96
N VAL A 163 10.17 4.23 7.35
CA VAL A 163 10.93 5.38 6.86
C VAL A 163 12.38 5.31 7.32
N ASP A 164 12.68 4.89 8.56
CA ASP A 164 14.06 4.70 9.02
C ASP A 164 14.80 3.66 8.17
N VAL A 165 14.14 2.54 7.87
CA VAL A 165 14.69 1.51 6.96
C VAL A 165 14.94 2.10 5.56
N ASN A 166 14.02 2.91 5.04
CA ASN A 166 14.19 3.57 3.75
C ASN A 166 15.34 4.57 3.76
N GLN A 167 15.48 5.40 4.81
CA GLN A 167 16.60 6.33 4.99
C GLN A 167 17.94 5.60 5.05
N ARG A 168 18.03 4.47 5.78
CA ARG A 168 19.22 3.62 5.80
C ARG A 168 19.55 3.02 4.43
N PHE A 169 18.54 2.63 3.67
CA PHE A 169 18.72 2.17 2.30
C PHE A 169 19.32 3.27 1.42
N LEU A 170 18.84 4.52 1.55
CA LEU A 170 19.40 5.66 0.82
C LEU A 170 20.87 5.94 1.23
N ALA A 171 21.19 5.87 2.53
CA ALA A 171 22.57 6.00 2.99
C ALA A 171 23.49 4.94 2.37
N LYS A 172 23.03 3.70 2.21
CA LYS A 172 23.77 2.60 1.56
C LYS A 172 24.02 2.79 0.06
N GLN A 173 23.38 3.76 -0.58
CA GLN A 173 23.75 4.15 -1.94
C GLN A 173 25.09 4.94 -1.97
N GLU A 174 25.38 5.64 -0.86
CA GLU A 174 26.55 6.51 -0.72
C GLU A 174 27.73 5.83 -0.03
N ILE A 175 27.47 4.88 0.87
CA ILE A 175 28.45 4.15 1.68
C ILE A 175 28.14 2.65 1.71
N ASP A 176 29.17 1.81 1.89
CA ASP A 176 29.02 0.37 1.95
C ASP A 176 28.78 -0.12 3.39
N GLN A 177 29.48 0.47 4.35
CA GLN A 177 29.34 0.17 5.77
C GLN A 177 28.87 1.40 6.55
N ILE A 178 27.73 1.29 7.24
CA ILE A 178 27.21 2.31 8.16
C ILE A 178 27.83 2.08 9.54
N THR A 179 28.52 3.09 10.08
CA THR A 179 29.09 3.06 11.44
C THR A 179 28.24 3.84 12.45
N SER A 180 27.55 4.88 11.99
CA SER A 180 26.61 5.66 12.80
C SER A 180 25.43 6.09 11.93
N PHE A 181 24.22 6.07 12.50
CA PHE A 181 23.01 6.51 11.82
C PHE A 181 21.99 7.02 12.82
N ASN A 182 21.48 8.21 12.59
CA ASN A 182 20.44 8.79 13.44
C ASN A 182 19.42 9.53 12.57
N THR A 183 18.13 9.31 12.82
CA THR A 183 17.03 9.97 12.12
C THR A 183 16.16 10.76 13.10
N ASN A 184 15.95 12.03 12.79
CA ASN A 184 14.95 12.87 13.43
C ASN A 184 13.70 12.92 12.55
N PHE A 185 12.54 12.71 13.19
CA PHE A 185 11.25 12.72 12.52
C PHE A 185 10.40 13.90 13.01
N LYS A 186 9.81 14.61 12.07
CA LYS A 186 8.68 15.48 12.32
C LYS A 186 7.46 14.91 11.60
N VAL A 187 6.44 14.56 12.38
CA VAL A 187 5.21 13.92 11.87
C VAL A 187 4.08 14.91 11.97
N ASN A 188 3.38 15.13 10.87
CA ASN A 188 2.16 15.91 10.82
C ASN A 188 0.93 14.99 11.05
N LYS A 189 -0.26 15.57 11.19
CA LYS A 189 -1.49 14.83 11.49
C LYS A 189 -1.79 13.77 10.44
N PRO A 190 -1.89 12.48 10.80
CA PRO A 190 -2.28 11.43 9.88
C PRO A 190 -3.71 11.60 9.38
N THR A 191 -3.96 11.16 8.14
CA THR A 191 -5.30 11.13 7.55
C THR A 191 -5.77 9.69 7.43
N TYR A 192 -6.99 9.40 7.86
CA TYR A 192 -7.63 8.10 7.71
C TYR A 192 -8.37 8.03 6.37
N ILE A 193 -8.07 7.01 5.57
CA ILE A 193 -8.55 6.91 4.18
C ILE A 193 -9.07 5.51 3.93
N HIS A 194 -10.21 5.40 3.24
CA HIS A 194 -10.63 4.15 2.62
C HIS A 194 -10.44 4.21 1.11
N ALA A 195 -9.81 3.16 0.58
CA ALA A 195 -9.57 3.04 -0.86
C ALA A 195 -10.15 1.73 -1.41
N PRO A 196 -10.75 1.77 -2.61
CA PRO A 196 -11.30 0.60 -3.27
C PRO A 196 -10.18 -0.22 -3.90
N ILE A 197 -10.05 -1.47 -3.49
CA ILE A 197 -9.10 -2.42 -4.07
C ILE A 197 -9.86 -3.62 -4.60
N TRP A 198 -9.65 -3.94 -5.85
CA TRP A 198 -10.17 -5.15 -6.47
C TRP A 198 -9.26 -6.33 -6.16
N PHE A 199 -9.85 -7.36 -5.56
CA PHE A 199 -9.24 -8.66 -5.32
C PHE A 199 -9.72 -9.60 -6.42
N ILE A 200 -8.77 -10.12 -7.18
CA ILE A 200 -9.05 -10.93 -8.36
C ILE A 200 -8.41 -12.30 -8.15
N THR A 201 -9.16 -13.35 -8.41
CA THR A 201 -8.61 -14.69 -8.56
C THR A 201 -8.79 -15.13 -10.00
N TYR A 202 -7.72 -15.59 -10.63
CA TYR A 202 -7.75 -16.13 -11.97
C TYR A 202 -7.10 -17.52 -12.04
N GLU A 203 -7.54 -18.33 -12.98
CA GLU A 203 -7.00 -19.64 -13.25
C GLU A 203 -6.15 -19.61 -14.52
N TYR A 204 -5.00 -20.29 -14.49
CA TYR A 204 -4.21 -20.57 -15.67
C TYR A 204 -3.66 -22.00 -15.57
N LYS A 205 -3.94 -22.84 -16.58
CA LYS A 205 -3.53 -24.26 -16.64
C LYS A 205 -3.89 -25.05 -15.38
N GLY A 206 -5.11 -24.86 -14.83
CA GLY A 206 -5.64 -25.57 -13.68
C GLY A 206 -5.05 -25.11 -12.33
N ARG A 207 -4.30 -24.01 -12.28
CA ARG A 207 -3.80 -23.40 -11.03
C ARG A 207 -4.39 -22.03 -10.84
N SER A 208 -4.71 -21.70 -9.59
CA SER A 208 -5.26 -20.38 -9.21
C SER A 208 -4.14 -19.42 -8.86
N TYR A 209 -4.32 -18.16 -9.24
CA TYR A 209 -3.43 -17.02 -9.03
C TYR A 209 -4.24 -15.83 -8.59
N ASN A 210 -3.59 -14.88 -7.90
CA ASN A 210 -4.25 -13.69 -7.38
C ASN A 210 -3.70 -12.44 -8.05
N ALA A 211 -4.54 -11.42 -8.15
CA ALA A 211 -4.15 -10.09 -8.54
C ALA A 211 -4.88 -9.04 -7.69
N LEU A 212 -4.22 -7.90 -7.49
CA LEU A 212 -4.77 -6.71 -6.86
C LEU A 212 -4.76 -5.58 -7.87
N LEU A 213 -5.88 -4.85 -7.95
CA LEU A 213 -6.03 -3.72 -8.83
C LEU A 213 -6.61 -2.54 -8.07
N ASP A 214 -6.08 -1.35 -8.31
CA ASP A 214 -6.62 -0.11 -7.75
C ASP A 214 -7.95 0.24 -8.40
N GLY A 215 -9.01 0.29 -7.60
CA GLY A 215 -10.35 0.63 -8.09
C GLY A 215 -10.49 2.07 -8.58
N SER A 216 -9.61 2.98 -8.17
CA SER A 216 -9.66 4.38 -8.60
C SER A 216 -9.05 4.59 -9.99
N SER A 217 -7.87 4.03 -10.23
CA SER A 217 -7.10 4.20 -11.48
C SER A 217 -7.29 3.06 -12.48
N GLY A 218 -7.67 1.86 -12.04
CA GLY A 218 -7.69 0.65 -12.86
C GLY A 218 -6.32 -0.01 -13.00
N MET A 219 -5.29 0.48 -12.32
CA MET A 219 -3.92 -0.05 -12.42
C MET A 219 -3.76 -1.35 -11.64
N VAL A 220 -3.11 -2.34 -12.23
CA VAL A 220 -2.71 -3.57 -11.54
C VAL A 220 -1.56 -3.26 -10.60
N LEU A 221 -1.83 -3.38 -9.28
CA LEU A 221 -0.84 -3.10 -8.23
C LEU A 221 0.10 -4.28 -8.02
N ARG A 222 -0.47 -5.48 -8.04
CA ARG A 222 0.27 -6.73 -7.87
C ARG A 222 -0.50 -7.86 -8.53
N ALA A 223 0.21 -8.75 -9.19
CA ALA A 223 -0.38 -10.02 -9.62
C ALA A 223 0.65 -11.14 -9.61
N ASP A 224 0.19 -12.32 -9.26
CA ASP A 224 1.00 -13.52 -9.33
C ASP A 224 1.27 -13.86 -10.80
N ILE A 225 2.53 -14.18 -11.13
CA ILE A 225 2.92 -14.58 -12.48
C ILE A 225 3.12 -16.09 -12.50
N PRO A 226 2.37 -16.84 -13.36
CA PRO A 226 2.64 -18.26 -13.54
C PRO A 226 4.08 -18.49 -14.02
N GLN A 227 4.75 -19.47 -13.42
CA GLN A 227 6.08 -19.83 -13.88
C GLN A 227 6.02 -20.32 -15.33
N THR A 228 6.89 -19.76 -16.15
CA THR A 228 7.14 -20.29 -17.49
C THR A 228 7.99 -21.55 -17.34
N ASP A 229 7.52 -22.67 -17.88
CA ASP A 229 8.37 -23.86 -18.06
C ASP A 229 9.44 -23.50 -19.11
N PHE A 230 10.50 -22.82 -18.69
CA PHE A 230 11.69 -22.73 -19.53
C PHE A 230 12.27 -24.14 -19.62
N LYS A 231 11.91 -24.89 -20.64
CA LYS A 231 12.75 -25.98 -21.08
C LYS A 231 14.07 -25.35 -21.55
N MET A 232 15.10 -25.46 -20.74
CA MET A 232 16.44 -25.23 -21.23
C MET A 232 16.66 -26.24 -22.40
N ILE A 233 16.78 -25.72 -23.61
CA ILE A 233 17.14 -26.45 -24.81
C ILE A 233 18.66 -26.60 -24.79
#